data_c5e2683a2c16c5331aaa8fafef034309
#
_entry.id   c5e2683a2c16c5331aaa8fafef034309
#
_cell.length_a   1.000
_cell.length_b   1.000
_cell.length_c   1.000
_cell.angle_alpha   90.00
_cell.angle_beta   90.00
_cell.angle_gamma   90.00
#
_symmetry.space_group_name_H-M   'P 1'
#
loop_
_entity.id
_entity.type
_entity.pdbx_description
1 polymer ?
#
loop_
_entity_poly.entity_id
_entity_poly.type
_entity_poly.pdbx_seq_one_letter_code
_entity_poly.pdbx_strand_id
1 'polypeptide(L)'
;MGCSFSGLNAIYGAVNGAGDVWIRDNRFRIVRQLGEGGAAFVFLVKEVLADPSAGGLARKKSINPSHLSDDGIYAMKKVLIQNEDQLELVKQEISVSSLFSHPNLLPLLDHEIIAVKGAKEGSKSNEAYLLFPVHLDGTLLDNCKAMQAKKEFFPTITVLEIFRQLCSGLQHMHNFDPPYAHNDVKPGNVLITHRKGQLPLAILMDFGSARPARRTISTHSEALQLQEWAAEHCSAPFRAPELWDCPSNASIDERTDIWSLGCTLFAIMYGASPFEYALVESEGNLKETVMNAQIKWLPVPDPAYPEALNQFVVWMLQPQPAVRPHINDIVIHVDKLISKCVN
;
A
#
# COMPACT_ATOMS: atom_id res chain seq x y z
N MET A 1 22.90 -16.76 0.66
CA MET A 1 23.19 -17.40 -0.63
C MET A 1 22.85 -16.41 -1.71
N GLY A 2 23.83 -16.02 -2.51
CA GLY A 2 23.69 -14.90 -3.45
C GLY A 2 22.79 -15.26 -4.63
N CYS A 3 21.76 -14.49 -4.86
CA CYS A 3 21.00 -14.49 -6.12
C CYS A 3 21.84 -13.77 -7.17
N SER A 4 22.17 -14.46 -8.25
CA SER A 4 22.98 -13.95 -9.33
C SER A 4 22.31 -12.83 -10.12
N PHE A 5 23.02 -11.73 -10.27
CA PHE A 5 22.67 -10.50 -11.00
C PHE A 5 22.47 -10.66 -12.53
N SER A 6 22.42 -11.89 -13.06
CA SER A 6 22.38 -12.12 -14.52
C SER A 6 21.03 -11.88 -15.20
N GLY A 7 19.92 -11.88 -14.46
CA GLY A 7 18.58 -11.60 -15.01
C GLY A 7 18.28 -10.12 -15.21
N LEU A 8 18.81 -9.26 -14.36
CA LEU A 8 18.61 -7.80 -14.39
C LEU A 8 19.18 -7.14 -15.67
N ASN A 9 20.35 -7.61 -16.14
CA ASN A 9 20.96 -7.06 -17.34
C ASN A 9 20.20 -7.41 -18.63
N ALA A 10 19.49 -8.53 -18.68
CA ALA A 10 18.69 -8.91 -19.85
C ALA A 10 17.39 -8.07 -19.93
N ILE A 11 16.76 -7.76 -18.79
CA ILE A 11 15.56 -6.90 -18.73
C ILE A 11 15.95 -5.43 -18.96
N TYR A 12 17.07 -4.98 -18.38
CA TYR A 12 17.63 -3.65 -18.65
C TYR A 12 18.03 -3.48 -20.12
N GLY A 13 18.55 -4.52 -20.76
CA GLY A 13 18.88 -4.54 -22.18
C GLY A 13 17.65 -4.50 -23.10
N ALA A 14 16.55 -5.11 -22.71
CA ALA A 14 15.27 -5.05 -23.43
C ALA A 14 14.54 -3.70 -23.23
N VAL A 15 14.78 -3.02 -22.09
CA VAL A 15 14.21 -1.70 -21.76
C VAL A 15 15.12 -0.56 -22.24
N ASN A 16 16.45 -0.76 -22.31
CA ASN A 16 17.42 0.20 -22.85
C ASN A 16 17.55 0.16 -24.38
N GLY A 17 16.85 -0.73 -25.07
CA GLY A 17 16.64 -0.64 -26.49
C GLY A 17 15.63 0.44 -26.82
N ALA A 18 16.01 1.71 -26.66
CA ALA A 18 15.41 2.93 -27.26
C ALA A 18 13.87 2.90 -27.51
N GLY A 19 13.08 2.31 -26.64
CA GLY A 19 11.64 2.24 -26.78
C GLY A 19 10.91 3.09 -25.73
N ASP A 20 10.22 4.13 -26.20
CA ASP A 20 9.25 4.81 -25.36
C ASP A 20 8.04 3.89 -25.14
N VAL A 21 7.42 3.98 -23.96
CA VAL A 21 6.20 3.24 -23.63
C VAL A 21 5.00 4.09 -23.96
N TRP A 22 4.01 3.47 -24.58
CA TRP A 22 2.74 4.12 -24.88
C TRP A 22 1.67 3.63 -23.90
N ILE A 23 0.95 4.58 -23.30
CA ILE A 23 -0.27 4.33 -22.57
C ILE A 23 -1.36 5.08 -23.31
N ARG A 24 -2.21 4.37 -24.01
CA ARG A 24 -3.16 4.93 -24.99
C ARG A 24 -2.46 5.85 -26.00
N ASP A 25 -2.82 7.13 -26.03
CA ASP A 25 -2.26 8.13 -26.95
C ASP A 25 -1.05 8.89 -26.35
N ASN A 26 -0.64 8.58 -25.13
CA ASN A 26 0.43 9.29 -24.43
C ASN A 26 1.73 8.49 -24.47
N ARG A 27 2.83 9.16 -24.80
CA ARG A 27 4.16 8.58 -24.93
C ARG A 27 5.01 8.91 -23.71
N PHE A 28 5.65 7.90 -23.11
CA PHE A 28 6.48 8.05 -21.94
C PHE A 28 7.86 7.45 -22.15
N ARG A 29 8.89 8.18 -21.73
CA ARG A 29 10.27 7.70 -21.72
C ARG A 29 10.64 7.26 -20.33
N ILE A 30 11.17 6.04 -20.19
CA ILE A 30 11.69 5.53 -18.92
C ILE A 30 12.98 6.30 -18.59
N VAL A 31 13.01 6.88 -17.38
CA VAL A 31 14.15 7.62 -16.84
C VAL A 31 15.01 6.70 -15.97
N ARG A 32 14.40 6.02 -14.99
CA ARG A 32 15.06 5.06 -14.10
C ARG A 32 14.05 4.16 -13.39
N GLN A 33 14.51 3.05 -12.85
CA GLN A 33 13.70 2.22 -11.97
C GLN A 33 13.60 2.85 -10.58
N LEU A 34 12.41 2.78 -9.98
CA LEU A 34 12.11 3.24 -8.61
C LEU A 34 12.02 2.07 -7.64
N GLY A 35 11.51 0.91 -8.10
CA GLY A 35 11.32 -0.27 -7.28
C GLY A 35 10.96 -1.51 -8.08
N GLU A 36 10.96 -2.66 -7.40
CA GLU A 36 10.53 -3.93 -7.96
C GLU A 36 9.89 -4.79 -6.86
N GLY A 37 8.96 -5.65 -7.24
CA GLY A 37 8.33 -6.60 -6.33
C GLY A 37 7.51 -7.63 -7.09
N GLY A 38 7.73 -8.93 -6.82
CA GLY A 38 7.03 -10.01 -7.52
C GLY A 38 7.21 -9.95 -9.04
N ALA A 39 6.12 -9.85 -9.78
CA ALA A 39 6.10 -9.71 -11.24
C ALA A 39 5.98 -8.23 -11.71
N ALA A 40 6.13 -7.25 -10.79
CA ALA A 40 5.93 -5.84 -11.06
C ALA A 40 7.23 -5.03 -10.92
N PHE A 41 7.37 -4.02 -11.78
CA PHE A 41 8.45 -3.05 -11.77
C PHE A 41 7.86 -1.64 -11.73
N VAL A 42 8.46 -0.75 -10.96
CA VAL A 42 8.06 0.66 -10.91
C VAL A 42 9.17 1.53 -11.49
N PHE A 43 8.81 2.37 -12.45
CA PHE A 43 9.73 3.26 -13.15
C PHE A 43 9.35 4.72 -12.96
N LEU A 44 10.37 5.58 -12.86
CA LEU A 44 10.22 7.00 -13.11
C LEU A 44 10.14 7.19 -14.61
N VAL A 45 9.10 7.84 -15.09
CA VAL A 45 8.89 8.10 -16.52
C VAL A 45 8.65 9.58 -16.77
N LYS A 46 9.05 10.04 -17.95
CA LYS A 46 8.80 11.41 -18.43
C LYS A 46 7.92 11.37 -19.67
N GLU A 47 6.85 12.15 -19.66
CA GLU A 47 5.99 12.34 -20.82
C GLU A 47 6.79 12.99 -21.97
N VAL A 48 6.66 12.40 -23.16
CA VAL A 48 7.28 12.94 -24.38
C VAL A 48 6.19 13.62 -25.19
N LEU A 49 6.18 14.96 -25.12
CA LEU A 49 5.23 15.77 -25.89
C LEU A 49 5.52 15.65 -27.39
N ALA A 50 4.48 15.56 -28.22
CA ALA A 50 4.65 15.68 -29.66
C ALA A 50 5.15 17.09 -30.00
N ASP A 51 6.05 17.18 -31.00
CA ASP A 51 6.56 18.46 -31.47
C ASP A 51 5.39 19.31 -32.02
N PRO A 52 5.15 20.51 -31.48
CA PRO A 52 4.07 21.39 -31.96
C PRO A 52 4.18 21.73 -33.46
N SER A 53 5.40 21.67 -34.03
CA SER A 53 5.67 21.95 -35.45
C SER A 53 5.28 20.81 -36.39
N ALA A 54 5.05 19.59 -35.86
CA ALA A 54 4.75 18.40 -36.65
C ALA A 54 3.25 18.21 -37.00
N GLY A 55 2.40 19.21 -36.75
CA GLY A 55 0.96 19.14 -37.06
C GLY A 55 0.18 18.11 -36.24
N GLY A 56 0.76 17.69 -35.12
CA GLY A 56 0.18 16.69 -34.22
C GLY A 56 -1.08 17.24 -33.54
N LEU A 57 -2.13 16.41 -33.56
CA LEU A 57 -3.37 16.65 -32.84
C LEU A 57 -3.11 16.99 -31.38
N ALA A 58 -3.79 18.05 -30.92
CA ALA A 58 -3.76 18.48 -29.53
C ALA A 58 -3.97 17.28 -28.59
N ARG A 59 -3.19 17.28 -27.49
CA ARG A 59 -3.26 16.36 -26.35
C ARG A 59 -4.68 15.82 -26.14
N LYS A 60 -4.93 14.56 -26.48
CA LYS A 60 -6.19 13.91 -26.14
C LYS A 60 -6.21 13.70 -24.62
N LYS A 61 -7.19 14.31 -23.97
CA LYS A 61 -7.37 14.35 -22.51
C LYS A 61 -7.75 12.97 -21.98
N SER A 62 -6.81 12.07 -21.75
CA SER A 62 -7.06 10.85 -20.95
C SER A 62 -6.78 11.09 -19.47
N ILE A 63 -5.80 11.93 -19.12
CA ILE A 63 -5.41 12.23 -17.75
C ILE A 63 -6.21 13.44 -17.23
N ASN A 64 -6.76 13.30 -16.01
CA ASN A 64 -7.46 14.41 -15.36
C ASN A 64 -6.51 15.60 -15.19
N PRO A 65 -6.86 16.81 -15.68
CA PRO A 65 -6.00 17.98 -15.59
C PRO A 65 -5.51 18.33 -14.19
N SER A 66 -6.27 17.98 -13.13
CA SER A 66 -5.89 18.24 -11.73
C SER A 66 -4.71 17.38 -11.25
N HIS A 67 -4.37 16.29 -11.96
CA HIS A 67 -3.28 15.38 -11.64
C HIS A 67 -2.12 15.44 -12.63
N LEU A 68 -2.16 16.38 -13.57
CA LEU A 68 -1.04 16.60 -14.49
C LEU A 68 0.17 17.10 -13.70
N SER A 69 1.32 16.46 -13.93
CA SER A 69 2.59 16.92 -13.41
C SER A 69 3.07 18.13 -14.21
N ASP A 70 3.51 19.20 -13.54
CA ASP A 70 4.02 20.41 -14.19
C ASP A 70 5.31 20.15 -14.99
N ASP A 71 6.09 19.15 -14.55
CA ASP A 71 7.36 18.76 -15.19
C ASP A 71 7.23 17.53 -16.11
N GLY A 72 6.02 16.97 -16.23
CA GLY A 72 5.71 15.78 -17.03
C GLY A 72 6.31 14.48 -16.49
N ILE A 73 6.63 14.42 -15.17
CA ILE A 73 7.25 13.26 -14.53
C ILE A 73 6.18 12.48 -13.75
N TYR A 74 6.20 11.15 -13.92
CA TYR A 74 5.22 10.23 -13.33
C TYR A 74 5.91 8.96 -12.82
N ALA A 75 5.21 8.20 -12.00
CA ALA A 75 5.55 6.82 -11.66
C ALA A 75 4.72 5.87 -12.54
N MET A 76 5.37 4.86 -13.12
CA MET A 76 4.73 3.85 -13.95
C MET A 76 5.00 2.46 -13.40
N LYS A 77 3.94 1.76 -13.00
CA LYS A 77 4.00 0.34 -12.59
C LYS A 77 3.81 -0.51 -13.84
N LYS A 78 4.80 -1.34 -14.16
CA LYS A 78 4.74 -2.36 -15.21
C LYS A 78 4.53 -3.71 -14.55
N VAL A 79 3.52 -4.46 -14.97
CA VAL A 79 3.23 -5.82 -14.48
C VAL A 79 3.34 -6.81 -15.62
N LEU A 80 4.12 -7.88 -15.41
CA LEU A 80 4.24 -8.99 -16.36
C LEU A 80 3.12 -9.99 -16.09
N ILE A 81 2.31 -10.28 -17.11
CA ILE A 81 1.13 -11.15 -17.02
C ILE A 81 1.39 -12.41 -17.85
N GLN A 82 1.54 -13.54 -17.16
CA GLN A 82 1.90 -14.82 -17.78
C GLN A 82 0.71 -15.77 -17.92
N ASN A 83 -0.37 -15.54 -17.16
CA ASN A 83 -1.58 -16.38 -17.16
C ASN A 83 -2.84 -15.54 -16.92
N GLU A 84 -4.00 -16.18 -17.07
CA GLU A 84 -5.30 -15.52 -16.92
C GLU A 84 -5.58 -15.07 -15.50
N ASP A 85 -5.14 -15.81 -14.47
CA ASP A 85 -5.34 -15.43 -13.07
C ASP A 85 -4.62 -14.10 -12.75
N GLN A 86 -3.39 -13.96 -13.24
CA GLN A 86 -2.65 -12.69 -13.11
C GLN A 86 -3.33 -11.54 -13.87
N LEU A 87 -3.90 -11.82 -15.03
CA LEU A 87 -4.65 -10.82 -15.79
C LEU A 87 -5.87 -10.33 -15.02
N GLU A 88 -6.62 -11.24 -14.40
CA GLU A 88 -7.78 -10.88 -13.58
C GLU A 88 -7.38 -10.07 -12.33
N LEU A 89 -6.28 -10.42 -11.66
CA LEU A 89 -5.75 -9.63 -10.53
C LEU A 89 -5.40 -8.21 -10.94
N VAL A 90 -4.75 -8.03 -12.09
CA VAL A 90 -4.41 -6.69 -12.62
C VAL A 90 -5.67 -5.90 -12.99
N LYS A 91 -6.65 -6.53 -13.64
CA LYS A 91 -7.93 -5.89 -13.95
C LYS A 91 -8.67 -5.47 -12.67
N GLN A 92 -8.63 -6.30 -11.63
CA GLN A 92 -9.20 -5.97 -10.33
C GLN A 92 -8.48 -4.77 -9.70
N GLU A 93 -7.14 -4.74 -9.68
CA GLU A 93 -6.36 -3.60 -9.18
C GLU A 93 -6.73 -2.31 -9.92
N ILE A 94 -6.80 -2.35 -11.26
CA ILE A 94 -7.21 -1.20 -12.08
C ILE A 94 -8.63 -0.75 -11.73
N SER A 95 -9.57 -1.69 -11.63
CA SER A 95 -10.97 -1.40 -11.30
C SER A 95 -11.08 -0.72 -9.94
N VAL A 96 -10.46 -1.29 -8.91
CA VAL A 96 -10.50 -0.73 -7.54
C VAL A 96 -9.81 0.62 -7.46
N SER A 97 -8.62 0.77 -8.06
CA SER A 97 -7.90 2.04 -8.11
C SER A 97 -8.68 3.16 -8.78
N SER A 98 -9.60 2.80 -9.69
CA SER A 98 -10.45 3.76 -10.40
C SER A 98 -11.72 4.16 -9.62
N LEU A 99 -12.07 3.44 -8.54
CA LEU A 99 -13.25 3.74 -7.74
C LEU A 99 -13.04 4.92 -6.80
N PHE A 100 -11.80 5.11 -6.32
CA PHE A 100 -11.53 6.02 -5.22
C PHE A 100 -10.84 7.30 -5.69
N SER A 101 -11.36 8.43 -5.23
CA SER A 101 -10.74 9.75 -5.41
C SER A 101 -10.67 10.45 -4.06
N HIS A 102 -9.48 10.45 -3.45
CA HIS A 102 -9.25 11.01 -2.13
C HIS A 102 -7.79 11.47 -2.00
N PRO A 103 -7.49 12.59 -1.33
CA PRO A 103 -6.13 13.13 -1.23
C PRO A 103 -5.11 12.21 -0.54
N ASN A 104 -5.58 11.28 0.29
CA ASN A 104 -4.73 10.30 0.97
C ASN A 104 -4.80 8.88 0.38
N LEU A 105 -5.33 8.73 -0.84
CA LEU A 105 -5.29 7.51 -1.65
C LEU A 105 -4.60 7.81 -2.98
N LEU A 106 -3.70 6.92 -3.42
CA LEU A 106 -2.95 7.13 -4.66
C LEU A 106 -3.87 6.99 -5.88
N PRO A 107 -4.09 8.06 -6.66
CA PRO A 107 -4.97 7.99 -7.82
C PRO A 107 -4.28 7.26 -8.99
N LEU A 108 -5.01 6.37 -9.66
CA LEU A 108 -4.63 5.84 -10.96
C LEU A 108 -4.93 6.90 -12.03
N LEU A 109 -3.90 7.37 -12.75
CA LEU A 109 -4.03 8.43 -13.74
C LEU A 109 -4.43 7.90 -15.11
N ASP A 110 -3.81 6.81 -15.51
CA ASP A 110 -4.07 6.12 -16.79
C ASP A 110 -3.54 4.70 -16.74
N HIS A 111 -3.97 3.84 -17.65
CA HIS A 111 -3.50 2.46 -17.75
C HIS A 111 -3.66 1.90 -19.16
N GLU A 112 -2.86 0.87 -19.47
CA GLU A 112 -2.94 0.10 -20.72
C GLU A 112 -2.57 -1.36 -20.43
N ILE A 113 -3.26 -2.29 -21.08
CA ILE A 113 -2.87 -3.72 -21.09
C ILE A 113 -2.60 -4.10 -22.53
N ILE A 114 -1.37 -4.48 -22.83
CA ILE A 114 -0.92 -4.81 -24.17
C ILE A 114 -0.52 -6.29 -24.28
N ALA A 115 -0.88 -6.91 -25.40
CA ALA A 115 -0.40 -8.24 -25.75
C ALA A 115 1.03 -8.12 -26.31
N VAL A 116 1.97 -8.86 -25.74
CA VAL A 116 3.35 -8.95 -26.23
C VAL A 116 3.65 -10.34 -26.74
N LYS A 117 4.55 -10.44 -27.73
CA LYS A 117 5.06 -11.74 -28.16
C LYS A 117 5.86 -12.36 -27.01
N GLY A 118 5.44 -13.52 -26.52
CA GLY A 118 6.15 -14.23 -25.48
C GLY A 118 7.55 -14.65 -25.92
N ALA A 119 8.44 -14.84 -24.93
CA ALA A 119 9.82 -15.27 -25.17
C ALA A 119 9.94 -16.66 -25.82
N LYS A 120 8.88 -17.48 -25.76
CA LYS A 120 8.78 -18.78 -26.47
C LYS A 120 7.89 -18.63 -27.68
N GLU A 121 8.29 -19.20 -28.81
CA GLU A 121 7.54 -19.21 -30.06
C GLU A 121 6.11 -19.75 -29.80
N GLY A 122 5.09 -18.94 -30.09
CA GLY A 122 3.67 -19.28 -29.88
C GLY A 122 3.08 -18.93 -28.51
N SER A 123 3.86 -18.45 -27.52
CA SER A 123 3.31 -17.99 -26.24
C SER A 123 2.84 -16.53 -26.35
N LYS A 124 1.60 -16.28 -25.92
CA LYS A 124 1.09 -14.91 -25.70
C LYS A 124 1.29 -14.55 -24.24
N SER A 125 1.90 -13.43 -23.98
CA SER A 125 1.96 -12.81 -22.65
C SER A 125 1.38 -11.39 -22.76
N ASN A 126 0.90 -10.87 -21.65
CA ASN A 126 0.44 -9.50 -21.59
C ASN A 126 1.37 -8.69 -20.67
N GLU A 127 1.43 -7.40 -20.91
CA GLU A 127 2.03 -6.44 -19.98
C GLU A 127 1.00 -5.39 -19.65
N ALA A 128 0.88 -5.06 -18.38
CA ALA A 128 0.06 -3.94 -17.93
C ALA A 128 0.94 -2.78 -17.50
N TYR A 129 0.52 -1.59 -17.87
CA TYR A 129 1.15 -0.32 -17.51
C TYR A 129 0.14 0.53 -16.77
N LEU A 130 0.44 0.90 -15.53
CA LEU A 130 -0.40 1.73 -14.67
C LEU A 130 0.37 3.00 -14.34
N LEU A 131 -0.20 4.17 -14.62
CA LEU A 131 0.42 5.47 -14.44
C LEU A 131 -0.11 6.14 -13.17
N PHE A 132 0.81 6.66 -12.35
CA PHE A 132 0.52 7.31 -11.08
C PHE A 132 1.28 8.62 -10.94
N PRO A 133 0.83 9.55 -10.06
CA PRO A 133 1.68 10.67 -9.63
C PRO A 133 2.97 10.13 -8.98
N VAL A 134 4.06 10.86 -9.14
CA VAL A 134 5.34 10.46 -8.53
C VAL A 134 5.52 11.10 -7.16
N HIS A 135 5.96 10.29 -6.18
CA HIS A 135 6.35 10.71 -4.85
C HIS A 135 7.76 10.18 -4.57
N LEU A 136 8.73 11.08 -4.41
CA LEU A 136 10.16 10.72 -4.37
C LEU A 136 10.77 10.70 -2.97
N ASP A 137 10.00 11.05 -1.93
CA ASP A 137 10.49 11.07 -0.54
C ASP A 137 10.39 9.69 0.15
N GLY A 138 10.15 8.64 -0.66
CA GLY A 138 10.07 7.25 -0.21
C GLY A 138 8.76 6.89 0.47
N THR A 139 8.74 5.69 1.04
CA THR A 139 7.62 5.17 1.81
C THR A 139 7.72 5.58 3.28
N LEU A 140 6.64 5.46 4.01
CA LEU A 140 6.64 5.61 5.46
C LEU A 140 7.60 4.61 6.14
N LEU A 141 7.74 3.39 5.57
CA LEU A 141 8.71 2.41 6.04
C LEU A 141 10.15 2.92 5.90
N ASP A 142 10.49 3.55 4.77
CA ASP A 142 11.82 4.13 4.55
C ASP A 142 12.10 5.25 5.54
N ASN A 143 11.11 6.09 5.81
CA ASN A 143 11.19 7.15 6.81
C ASN A 143 11.34 6.59 8.24
N CYS A 144 10.60 5.53 8.61
CA CYS A 144 10.74 4.86 9.90
C CYS A 144 12.15 4.26 10.07
N LYS A 145 12.67 3.58 9.04
CA LYS A 145 14.04 3.04 9.05
C LYS A 145 15.10 4.14 9.17
N ALA A 146 14.90 5.28 8.52
CA ALA A 146 15.80 6.43 8.65
C ALA A 146 15.84 7.00 10.08
N MET A 147 14.68 7.05 10.76
CA MET A 147 14.60 7.46 12.18
C MET A 147 15.30 6.45 13.08
N GLN A 148 15.06 5.14 12.89
CA GLN A 148 15.74 4.08 13.63
C GLN A 148 17.26 4.14 13.48
N ALA A 149 17.77 4.36 12.24
CA ALA A 149 19.20 4.46 12.00
C ALA A 149 19.86 5.62 12.75
N LYS A 150 19.10 6.70 13.00
CA LYS A 150 19.53 7.85 13.81
C LYS A 150 19.29 7.65 15.32
N LYS A 151 18.60 6.58 15.73
CA LYS A 151 18.10 6.35 17.09
C LYS A 151 17.18 7.48 17.58
N GLU A 152 16.38 8.00 16.68
CA GLU A 152 15.41 9.05 16.90
C GLU A 152 13.98 8.52 16.77
N PHE A 153 13.03 9.22 17.38
CA PHE A 153 11.60 8.96 17.28
C PHE A 153 10.88 10.12 16.61
N PHE A 154 9.83 9.82 15.85
CA PHE A 154 8.97 10.89 15.36
C PHE A 154 8.32 11.64 16.53
N PRO A 155 8.19 12.97 16.47
CA PRO A 155 7.38 13.70 17.44
C PRO A 155 5.94 13.15 17.46
N THR A 156 5.33 13.09 18.65
CA THR A 156 3.96 12.55 18.83
C THR A 156 2.96 13.18 17.87
N ILE A 157 3.04 14.50 17.68
CA ILE A 157 2.14 15.21 16.76
C ILE A 157 2.34 14.74 15.31
N THR A 158 3.57 14.50 14.87
CA THR A 158 3.87 14.01 13.53
C THR A 158 3.30 12.60 13.31
N VAL A 159 3.44 11.72 14.32
CA VAL A 159 2.83 10.38 14.30
C VAL A 159 1.32 10.47 14.12
N LEU A 160 0.66 11.29 14.94
CA LEU A 160 -0.78 11.45 14.92
C LEU A 160 -1.28 12.06 13.61
N GLU A 161 -0.58 13.02 13.05
CA GLU A 161 -0.97 13.69 11.81
C GLU A 161 -0.79 12.77 10.57
N ILE A 162 0.29 11.98 10.51
CA ILE A 162 0.45 10.96 9.48
C ILE A 162 -0.66 9.91 9.62
N PHE A 163 -0.86 9.42 10.83
CA PHE A 163 -1.88 8.42 11.13
C PHE A 163 -3.30 8.90 10.81
N ARG A 164 -3.62 10.17 11.13
CA ARG A 164 -4.91 10.79 10.82
C ARG A 164 -5.20 10.81 9.31
N GLN A 165 -4.19 11.03 8.48
CA GLN A 165 -4.31 11.00 7.03
C GLN A 165 -4.59 9.59 6.51
N LEU A 166 -3.94 8.57 7.06
CA LEU A 166 -4.25 7.16 6.75
C LEU A 166 -5.69 6.81 7.13
N CYS A 167 -6.13 7.23 8.31
CA CYS A 167 -7.52 7.06 8.74
C CYS A 167 -8.49 7.71 7.76
N SER A 168 -8.16 8.90 7.22
CA SER A 168 -9.00 9.60 6.25
C SER A 168 -9.16 8.83 4.94
N GLY A 169 -8.05 8.27 4.43
CA GLY A 169 -8.09 7.41 3.24
C GLY A 169 -8.91 6.14 3.46
N LEU A 170 -8.67 5.42 4.55
CA LEU A 170 -9.44 4.22 4.89
C LEU A 170 -10.91 4.53 5.17
N GLN A 171 -11.22 5.66 5.82
CA GLN A 171 -12.61 6.09 6.04
C GLN A 171 -13.36 6.25 4.72
N HIS A 172 -12.70 6.78 3.69
CA HIS A 172 -13.29 6.90 2.35
C HIS A 172 -13.61 5.52 1.76
N MET A 173 -12.73 4.52 1.92
CA MET A 173 -12.94 3.15 1.44
C MET A 173 -13.99 2.39 2.24
N HIS A 174 -13.95 2.47 3.58
CA HIS A 174 -14.87 1.77 4.48
C HIS A 174 -16.30 2.33 4.42
N ASN A 175 -16.47 3.63 4.12
CA ASN A 175 -17.78 4.26 3.95
C ASN A 175 -18.30 4.23 2.50
N PHE A 176 -17.57 3.58 1.59
CA PHE A 176 -18.03 3.35 0.22
C PHE A 176 -19.22 2.36 0.22
N ASP A 177 -20.02 2.33 -0.83
CA ASP A 177 -21.13 1.38 -0.97
C ASP A 177 -20.92 0.50 -2.22
N PRO A 178 -20.65 -0.81 -2.06
CA PRO A 178 -20.39 -1.53 -0.79
C PRO A 178 -19.05 -1.11 -0.16
N PRO A 179 -18.89 -1.28 1.17
CA PRO A 179 -17.61 -1.02 1.84
C PRO A 179 -16.45 -1.85 1.28
N TYR A 180 -15.29 -1.23 1.13
CA TYR A 180 -14.06 -1.88 0.69
C TYR A 180 -13.04 -1.95 1.83
N ALA A 181 -12.34 -3.07 1.95
CA ALA A 181 -11.14 -3.19 2.77
C ALA A 181 -9.89 -3.16 1.86
N HIS A 182 -8.85 -2.51 2.33
CA HIS A 182 -7.55 -2.45 1.65
C HIS A 182 -6.79 -3.76 1.75
N ASN A 183 -6.86 -4.43 2.91
CA ASN A 183 -6.27 -5.72 3.26
C ASN A 183 -4.73 -5.79 3.29
N ASP A 184 -4.01 -4.72 2.94
CA ASP A 184 -2.55 -4.67 3.07
C ASP A 184 -2.05 -3.31 3.57
N VAL A 185 -2.72 -2.78 4.61
CA VAL A 185 -2.31 -1.54 5.27
C VAL A 185 -1.03 -1.79 6.06
N LYS A 186 0.05 -1.10 5.67
CA LYS A 186 1.37 -1.19 6.30
C LYS A 186 2.23 0.02 5.92
N PRO A 187 3.30 0.34 6.66
CA PRO A 187 4.16 1.49 6.32
C PRO A 187 4.79 1.43 4.93
N GLY A 188 5.03 0.21 4.40
CA GLY A 188 5.57 0.03 3.05
C GLY A 188 4.60 0.42 1.93
N ASN A 189 3.29 0.47 2.22
CA ASN A 189 2.24 0.87 1.29
C ASN A 189 1.76 2.31 1.51
N VAL A 190 2.55 3.13 2.20
CA VAL A 190 2.27 4.56 2.42
C VAL A 190 3.40 5.38 1.84
N LEU A 191 3.09 6.22 0.85
CA LEU A 191 4.02 7.21 0.31
C LEU A 191 4.02 8.46 1.19
N ILE A 192 5.21 9.03 1.38
CA ILE A 192 5.38 10.28 2.11
C ILE A 192 5.86 11.35 1.13
N THR A 193 5.33 12.55 1.26
CA THR A 193 5.81 13.72 0.53
C THR A 193 6.04 14.87 1.51
N HIS A 194 7.30 15.28 1.63
CA HIS A 194 7.67 16.44 2.45
C HIS A 194 7.36 17.74 1.69
N ARG A 195 6.63 18.63 2.35
CA ARG A 195 6.26 19.94 1.80
C ARG A 195 6.81 21.03 2.70
N LYS A 196 7.52 21.98 2.09
CA LYS A 196 8.15 23.09 2.85
C LYS A 196 7.10 23.87 3.65
N GLY A 197 7.29 23.94 4.97
CA GLY A 197 6.39 24.69 5.88
C GLY A 197 5.01 24.04 6.09
N GLN A 198 4.82 22.79 5.68
CA GLN A 198 3.59 22.05 5.88
C GLN A 198 3.88 20.66 6.50
N LEU A 199 2.86 20.04 7.04
CA LEU A 199 2.94 18.65 7.46
C LEU A 199 3.22 17.71 6.27
N PRO A 200 3.95 16.61 6.48
CA PRO A 200 4.13 15.59 5.46
C PRO A 200 2.79 15.09 4.95
N LEU A 201 2.66 14.92 3.64
CA LEU A 201 1.50 14.28 3.05
C LEU A 201 1.71 12.77 3.05
N ALA A 202 0.75 12.03 3.60
CA ALA A 202 0.73 10.57 3.60
C ALA A 202 -0.35 10.06 2.62
N ILE A 203 0.03 9.15 1.73
CA ILE A 203 -0.82 8.63 0.67
C ILE A 203 -0.76 7.10 0.69
N LEU A 204 -1.89 6.44 0.95
CA LEU A 204 -2.01 4.99 0.89
C LEU A 204 -2.03 4.54 -0.57
N MET A 205 -1.22 3.53 -0.89
CA MET A 205 -1.06 2.98 -2.25
C MET A 205 -1.24 1.47 -2.26
N ASP A 206 -1.23 0.90 -3.47
CA ASP A 206 -1.27 -0.54 -3.74
C ASP A 206 -2.62 -1.19 -3.38
N PHE A 207 -3.58 -1.06 -4.28
CA PHE A 207 -4.93 -1.61 -4.13
C PHE A 207 -5.06 -3.04 -4.68
N GLY A 208 -3.96 -3.74 -4.94
CA GLY A 208 -3.97 -5.10 -5.47
C GLY A 208 -4.66 -6.13 -4.57
N SER A 209 -4.71 -5.87 -3.25
CA SER A 209 -5.39 -6.71 -2.27
C SER A 209 -6.78 -6.19 -1.89
N ALA A 210 -7.15 -4.98 -2.36
CA ALA A 210 -8.39 -4.33 -1.97
C ALA A 210 -9.61 -4.98 -2.64
N ARG A 211 -10.69 -5.17 -1.86
CA ARG A 211 -11.93 -5.80 -2.32
C ARG A 211 -13.11 -5.42 -1.41
N PRO A 212 -14.37 -5.72 -1.83
CA PRO A 212 -15.51 -5.57 -0.94
C PRO A 212 -15.26 -6.25 0.41
N ALA A 213 -15.44 -5.51 1.49
CA ALA A 213 -14.98 -5.89 2.83
C ALA A 213 -15.83 -6.98 3.47
N ARG A 214 -17.15 -6.92 3.23
CA ARG A 214 -18.11 -7.75 3.95
C ARG A 214 -18.29 -9.10 3.27
N ARG A 215 -18.01 -10.15 4.03
CA ARG A 215 -18.10 -11.52 3.56
C ARG A 215 -18.61 -12.43 4.69
N THR A 216 -19.61 -13.25 4.37
CA THR A 216 -20.08 -14.31 5.26
C THR A 216 -19.35 -15.61 4.90
N ILE A 217 -18.76 -16.25 5.88
CA ILE A 217 -18.09 -17.54 5.77
C ILE A 217 -19.05 -18.56 6.39
N SER A 218 -19.57 -19.46 5.59
CA SER A 218 -20.58 -20.46 6.02
C SER A 218 -20.00 -21.87 6.14
N THR A 219 -18.88 -22.14 5.47
CA THR A 219 -18.28 -23.47 5.41
C THR A 219 -16.80 -23.45 5.75
N HIS A 220 -16.27 -24.60 6.17
CA HIS A 220 -14.84 -24.77 6.40
C HIS A 220 -14.00 -24.54 5.12
N SER A 221 -14.52 -24.95 3.96
CA SER A 221 -13.86 -24.74 2.67
C SER A 221 -13.71 -23.24 2.36
N GLU A 222 -14.75 -22.44 2.59
CA GLU A 222 -14.69 -20.98 2.41
C GLU A 222 -13.70 -20.32 3.37
N ALA A 223 -13.62 -20.84 4.62
CA ALA A 223 -12.65 -20.37 5.60
C ALA A 223 -11.20 -20.63 5.14
N LEU A 224 -10.90 -21.84 4.64
CA LEU A 224 -9.59 -22.19 4.11
C LEU A 224 -9.23 -21.34 2.88
N GLN A 225 -10.16 -21.15 1.94
CA GLN A 225 -9.95 -20.29 0.77
C GLN A 225 -9.62 -18.84 1.17
N LEU A 226 -10.28 -18.32 2.21
CA LEU A 226 -9.96 -16.98 2.72
C LEU A 226 -8.56 -16.93 3.33
N GLN A 227 -8.14 -17.94 4.09
CA GLN A 227 -6.81 -18.01 4.69
C GLN A 227 -5.71 -18.12 3.63
N GLU A 228 -5.91 -18.96 2.61
CA GLU A 228 -4.99 -19.12 1.47
C GLU A 228 -4.86 -17.79 0.72
N TRP A 229 -5.98 -17.17 0.38
CA TRP A 229 -5.96 -15.86 -0.25
C TRP A 229 -5.23 -14.80 0.60
N ALA A 230 -5.50 -14.76 1.92
CA ALA A 230 -4.84 -13.81 2.82
C ALA A 230 -3.34 -14.10 2.97
N ALA A 231 -2.92 -15.37 2.84
CA ALA A 231 -1.51 -15.74 2.87
C ALA A 231 -0.73 -15.16 1.69
N GLU A 232 -1.37 -15.02 0.54
CA GLU A 232 -0.77 -14.49 -0.68
C GLU A 232 -0.85 -12.95 -0.78
N HIS A 233 -1.92 -12.35 -0.22
CA HIS A 233 -2.28 -10.96 -0.48
C HIS A 233 -2.12 -10.02 0.70
N CYS A 234 -2.04 -10.54 1.93
CA CYS A 234 -1.91 -9.72 3.13
C CYS A 234 -0.54 -9.91 3.77
N SER A 235 0.16 -8.84 4.06
CA SER A 235 1.48 -8.88 4.71
C SER A 235 1.39 -9.51 6.10
N ALA A 236 2.08 -10.61 6.30
CA ALA A 236 1.97 -11.46 7.48
C ALA A 236 2.04 -10.70 8.83
N PRO A 237 3.01 -9.77 9.07
CA PRO A 237 3.11 -9.06 10.36
C PRO A 237 1.97 -8.08 10.63
N PHE A 238 1.16 -7.76 9.61
CA PHE A 238 0.04 -6.81 9.67
C PHE A 238 -1.32 -7.48 9.50
N ARG A 239 -1.33 -8.79 9.22
CA ARG A 239 -2.52 -9.59 8.95
C ARG A 239 -3.32 -9.83 10.22
N ALA A 240 -4.63 -9.56 10.17
CA ALA A 240 -5.54 -9.76 11.29
C ALA A 240 -5.72 -11.24 11.66
N PRO A 241 -5.97 -11.57 12.95
CA PRO A 241 -6.12 -12.95 13.43
C PRO A 241 -7.13 -13.78 12.65
N GLU A 242 -8.29 -13.21 12.32
CA GLU A 242 -9.35 -13.87 11.56
C GLU A 242 -8.97 -14.20 10.09
N LEU A 243 -7.86 -13.65 9.60
CA LEU A 243 -7.27 -13.99 8.30
C LEU A 243 -6.15 -15.03 8.42
N TRP A 244 -5.68 -15.32 9.65
CA TRP A 244 -4.75 -16.40 9.94
C TRP A 244 -5.46 -17.71 10.28
N ASP A 245 -6.60 -17.60 10.94
CA ASP A 245 -7.42 -18.73 11.37
C ASP A 245 -8.88 -18.31 11.36
N CYS A 246 -9.50 -18.47 10.21
CA CYS A 246 -10.89 -18.07 9.99
C CYS A 246 -11.83 -19.13 10.53
N PRO A 247 -12.71 -18.82 11.49
CA PRO A 247 -13.72 -19.76 11.93
C PRO A 247 -14.74 -20.06 10.82
N SER A 248 -15.23 -21.29 10.75
CA SER A 248 -16.47 -21.60 10.04
C SER A 248 -17.63 -20.84 10.71
N ASN A 249 -18.56 -20.30 9.94
CA ASN A 249 -19.63 -19.41 10.41
C ASN A 249 -19.12 -18.07 10.97
N ALA A 250 -18.24 -17.39 10.24
CA ALA A 250 -17.73 -16.08 10.56
C ALA A 250 -18.31 -15.00 9.64
N SER A 251 -18.39 -13.77 10.15
CA SER A 251 -18.63 -12.57 9.34
C SER A 251 -17.34 -11.75 9.35
N ILE A 252 -16.76 -11.57 8.18
CA ILE A 252 -15.58 -10.74 7.97
C ILE A 252 -16.05 -9.38 7.45
N ASP A 253 -15.43 -8.31 7.93
CA ASP A 253 -15.73 -6.95 7.51
C ASP A 253 -14.47 -6.06 7.43
N GLU A 254 -14.67 -4.78 7.23
CA GLU A 254 -13.62 -3.76 7.10
C GLU A 254 -12.70 -3.62 8.32
N ARG A 255 -13.04 -4.24 9.46
CA ARG A 255 -12.21 -4.20 10.68
C ARG A 255 -10.95 -5.05 10.61
N THR A 256 -10.77 -5.85 9.54
CA THR A 256 -9.46 -6.44 9.20
C THR A 256 -8.41 -5.34 9.00
N ASP A 257 -8.77 -4.23 8.33
CA ASP A 257 -7.89 -3.08 8.15
C ASP A 257 -7.61 -2.34 9.47
N ILE A 258 -8.54 -2.35 10.42
CA ILE A 258 -8.34 -1.71 11.73
C ILE A 258 -7.22 -2.38 12.52
N TRP A 259 -7.12 -3.71 12.46
CA TRP A 259 -5.97 -4.43 12.99
C TRP A 259 -4.67 -4.00 12.32
N SER A 260 -4.63 -4.03 10.99
CA SER A 260 -3.45 -3.62 10.21
C SER A 260 -3.06 -2.16 10.49
N LEU A 261 -4.06 -1.30 10.69
CA LEU A 261 -3.88 0.11 11.05
C LEU A 261 -3.26 0.27 12.45
N GLY A 262 -3.69 -0.55 13.42
CA GLY A 262 -3.08 -0.61 14.75
C GLY A 262 -1.62 -1.06 14.71
N CYS A 263 -1.30 -2.09 13.93
CA CYS A 263 0.07 -2.52 13.67
C CYS A 263 0.90 -1.41 12.98
N THR A 264 0.27 -0.67 12.07
CA THR A 264 0.92 0.44 11.37
C THR A 264 1.21 1.60 12.30
N LEU A 265 0.30 1.97 13.20
CA LEU A 265 0.55 3.00 14.23
C LEU A 265 1.74 2.61 15.10
N PHE A 266 1.78 1.38 15.59
CA PHE A 266 2.92 0.88 16.37
C PHE A 266 4.22 0.95 15.55
N ALA A 267 4.18 0.58 14.26
CA ALA A 267 5.34 0.63 13.38
C ALA A 267 5.84 2.06 13.10
N ILE A 268 4.96 3.05 13.05
CA ILE A 268 5.35 4.47 12.95
C ILE A 268 6.07 4.90 14.25
N MET A 269 5.57 4.45 15.39
CA MET A 269 6.14 4.78 16.70
C MET A 269 7.51 4.12 16.93
N TYR A 270 7.65 2.84 16.58
CA TYR A 270 8.76 2.00 17.00
C TYR A 270 9.55 1.34 15.87
N GLY A 271 9.14 1.51 14.61
CA GLY A 271 9.87 1.11 13.41
C GLY A 271 9.61 -0.30 12.89
N ALA A 272 8.89 -1.15 13.63
CA ALA A 272 8.48 -2.49 13.21
C ALA A 272 7.06 -2.78 13.69
N SER A 273 6.36 -3.78 13.14
CA SER A 273 5.08 -4.21 13.69
C SER A 273 5.25 -4.77 15.12
N PRO A 274 4.22 -4.71 15.98
CA PRO A 274 4.33 -5.21 17.35
C PRO A 274 4.67 -6.70 17.41
N PHE A 275 4.29 -7.45 16.37
CA PHE A 275 4.47 -8.91 16.31
C PHE A 275 5.82 -9.30 15.73
N GLU A 276 6.38 -8.55 14.78
CA GLU A 276 7.78 -8.70 14.35
C GLU A 276 8.74 -8.39 15.50
N TYR A 277 8.45 -7.34 16.24
CA TYR A 277 9.27 -6.98 17.39
C TYR A 277 9.26 -8.06 18.48
N ALA A 278 8.09 -8.65 18.76
CA ALA A 278 7.97 -9.73 19.74
C ALA A 278 8.76 -10.98 19.34
N LEU A 279 8.89 -11.28 18.04
CA LEU A 279 9.64 -12.44 17.54
C LEU A 279 11.16 -12.32 17.68
N VAL A 280 11.71 -11.10 17.66
CA VAL A 280 13.16 -10.89 17.78
C VAL A 280 13.68 -11.42 19.13
N GLU A 281 12.83 -11.49 20.16
CA GLU A 281 13.20 -11.89 21.50
C GLU A 281 12.59 -13.23 21.97
N SER A 282 11.75 -13.87 21.13
CA SER A 282 11.13 -15.15 21.45
C SER A 282 11.33 -16.13 20.30
N GLU A 283 11.57 -17.42 20.62
CA GLU A 283 11.58 -18.51 19.62
C GLU A 283 10.18 -18.84 19.10
N GLY A 284 9.24 -17.88 19.17
CA GLY A 284 7.84 -18.03 18.86
C GLY A 284 7.54 -18.03 17.35
N ASN A 285 6.33 -18.42 17.04
CA ASN A 285 5.76 -18.41 15.70
C ASN A 285 4.92 -17.15 15.51
N LEU A 286 5.07 -16.46 14.38
CA LEU A 286 4.34 -15.21 14.08
C LEU A 286 2.82 -15.38 14.19
N LYS A 287 2.27 -16.50 13.69
CA LYS A 287 0.83 -16.80 13.80
C LYS A 287 0.37 -16.80 15.25
N GLU A 288 1.10 -17.50 16.12
CA GLU A 288 0.75 -17.60 17.56
C GLU A 288 0.82 -16.23 18.25
N THR A 289 1.86 -15.44 17.94
CA THR A 289 2.03 -14.10 18.51
C THR A 289 0.88 -13.16 18.10
N VAL A 290 0.46 -13.22 16.82
CA VAL A 290 -0.68 -12.47 16.31
C VAL A 290 -1.99 -12.96 16.93
N MET A 291 -2.23 -14.26 16.97
CA MET A 291 -3.47 -14.85 17.53
C MET A 291 -3.68 -14.54 19.01
N ASN A 292 -2.58 -14.45 19.77
CA ASN A 292 -2.61 -14.12 21.20
C ASN A 292 -2.60 -12.60 21.45
N ALA A 293 -2.45 -11.78 20.41
CA ALA A 293 -2.32 -10.32 20.49
C ALA A 293 -1.31 -9.84 21.54
N GLN A 294 -0.22 -10.56 21.70
CA GLN A 294 0.82 -10.23 22.67
C GLN A 294 1.68 -9.08 22.14
N ILE A 295 1.34 -7.86 22.58
CA ILE A 295 2.10 -6.67 22.25
C ILE A 295 3.25 -6.54 23.23
N LYS A 296 4.47 -6.52 22.70
CA LYS A 296 5.66 -6.22 23.48
C LYS A 296 6.09 -4.79 23.23
N TRP A 297 6.11 -4.00 24.32
CA TRP A 297 6.54 -2.61 24.26
C TRP A 297 8.05 -2.49 24.39
N LEU A 298 8.66 -1.56 23.64
CA LEU A 298 10.09 -1.30 23.79
C LEU A 298 10.40 -0.77 25.20
N PRO A 299 11.41 -1.33 25.88
CA PRO A 299 11.94 -0.75 27.10
C PRO A 299 12.76 0.49 26.75
N VAL A 300 12.11 1.65 26.77
CA VAL A 300 12.79 2.95 26.65
C VAL A 300 12.89 3.58 28.03
N PRO A 301 14.04 4.22 28.38
CA PRO A 301 14.26 4.81 29.68
C PRO A 301 13.22 5.90 30.05
N ASP A 302 12.84 6.70 29.04
CA ASP A 302 11.69 7.59 29.08
C ASP A 302 10.70 7.12 28.03
N PRO A 303 9.38 7.06 28.32
CA PRO A 303 8.41 6.66 27.30
C PRO A 303 8.49 7.64 26.14
N ALA A 304 8.88 7.13 24.96
CA ALA A 304 8.98 7.94 23.75
C ALA A 304 7.63 8.57 23.38
N TYR A 305 6.54 7.93 23.82
CA TYR A 305 5.17 8.35 23.52
C TYR A 305 4.27 8.32 24.77
N PRO A 306 3.24 9.19 24.82
CA PRO A 306 2.25 9.18 25.90
C PRO A 306 1.50 7.84 25.97
N GLU A 307 1.17 7.40 27.19
CA GLU A 307 0.42 6.16 27.45
C GLU A 307 -0.90 6.10 26.66
N ALA A 308 -1.56 7.25 26.46
CA ALA A 308 -2.78 7.33 25.66
C ALA A 308 -2.59 6.83 24.21
N LEU A 309 -1.38 6.96 23.64
CA LEU A 309 -1.06 6.46 22.31
C LEU A 309 -0.88 4.94 22.31
N ASN A 310 -0.25 4.39 23.36
CA ASN A 310 -0.15 2.95 23.56
C ASN A 310 -1.53 2.31 23.73
N GLN A 311 -2.40 2.91 24.53
CA GLN A 311 -3.78 2.46 24.70
C GLN A 311 -4.58 2.54 23.39
N PHE A 312 -4.31 3.52 22.55
CA PHE A 312 -4.92 3.65 21.23
C PHE A 312 -4.53 2.47 20.32
N VAL A 313 -3.25 2.06 20.32
CA VAL A 313 -2.79 0.86 19.60
C VAL A 313 -3.54 -0.37 20.11
N VAL A 314 -3.59 -0.59 21.45
CA VAL A 314 -4.26 -1.74 22.07
C VAL A 314 -5.75 -1.79 21.71
N TRP A 315 -6.42 -0.64 21.63
CA TRP A 315 -7.84 -0.57 21.26
C TRP A 315 -8.11 -1.11 19.84
N MET A 316 -7.21 -0.84 18.90
CA MET A 316 -7.30 -1.38 17.54
C MET A 316 -6.87 -2.84 17.43
N LEU A 317 -5.94 -3.29 18.27
CA LEU A 317 -5.38 -4.65 18.26
C LEU A 317 -6.16 -5.62 19.16
N GLN A 318 -7.50 -5.59 19.05
CA GLN A 318 -8.36 -6.58 19.71
C GLN A 318 -8.44 -7.84 18.85
N PRO A 319 -8.13 -9.04 19.38
CA PRO A 319 -8.17 -10.29 18.61
C PRO A 319 -9.55 -10.57 18.01
N GLN A 320 -10.62 -10.26 18.73
CA GLN A 320 -11.98 -10.43 18.27
C GLN A 320 -12.41 -9.24 17.40
N PRO A 321 -12.72 -9.44 16.11
CA PRO A 321 -13.12 -8.34 15.21
C PRO A 321 -14.32 -7.53 15.73
N ALA A 322 -15.27 -8.21 16.37
CA ALA A 322 -16.52 -7.59 16.85
C ALA A 322 -16.31 -6.47 17.88
N VAL A 323 -15.20 -6.51 18.64
CA VAL A 323 -14.90 -5.48 19.66
C VAL A 323 -13.91 -4.42 19.19
N ARG A 324 -13.34 -4.57 17.99
CA ARG A 324 -12.52 -3.51 17.38
C ARG A 324 -13.40 -2.32 17.02
N PRO A 325 -12.87 -1.08 17.18
CA PRO A 325 -13.57 0.11 16.72
C PRO A 325 -13.78 0.11 15.20
N HIS A 326 -14.77 0.84 14.72
CA HIS A 326 -14.88 1.20 13.32
C HIS A 326 -14.00 2.41 13.00
N ILE A 327 -13.69 2.61 11.72
CA ILE A 327 -12.82 3.71 11.28
C ILE A 327 -13.33 5.08 11.72
N ASN A 328 -14.64 5.28 11.79
CA ASN A 328 -15.24 6.55 12.22
C ASN A 328 -14.92 6.85 13.70
N ASP A 329 -14.90 5.83 14.56
CA ASP A 329 -14.55 5.97 15.97
C ASP A 329 -13.06 6.32 16.13
N ILE A 330 -12.21 5.72 15.30
CA ILE A 330 -10.77 5.97 15.26
C ILE A 330 -10.48 7.42 14.84
N VAL A 331 -11.17 7.91 13.80
CA VAL A 331 -11.04 9.29 13.33
C VAL A 331 -11.39 10.28 14.45
N ILE A 332 -12.50 10.07 15.15
CA ILE A 332 -12.89 10.92 16.30
C ILE A 332 -11.83 10.87 17.40
N HIS A 333 -11.27 9.69 17.66
CA HIS A 333 -10.29 9.52 18.73
C HIS A 333 -8.95 10.19 18.40
N VAL A 334 -8.43 10.00 17.17
CA VAL A 334 -7.17 10.64 16.78
C VAL A 334 -7.28 12.16 16.75
N ASP A 335 -8.42 12.71 16.32
CA ASP A 335 -8.67 14.16 16.34
C ASP A 335 -8.65 14.72 17.80
N LYS A 336 -9.18 13.96 18.76
CA LYS A 336 -9.07 14.30 20.19
C LYS A 336 -7.64 14.27 20.71
N LEU A 337 -6.83 13.28 20.28
CA LEU A 337 -5.42 13.20 20.66
C LEU A 337 -4.61 14.36 20.08
N ILE A 338 -4.81 14.70 18.81
CA ILE A 338 -4.17 15.86 18.17
C ILE A 338 -4.51 17.15 18.90
N SER A 339 -5.78 17.37 19.24
CA SER A 339 -6.22 18.55 19.99
C SER A 339 -5.53 18.71 21.35
N LYS A 340 -5.23 17.59 22.01
CA LYS A 340 -4.51 17.60 23.29
C LYS A 340 -2.99 17.87 23.16
N CYS A 341 -2.41 17.62 21.98
CA CYS A 341 -1.00 17.89 21.73
C CYS A 341 -0.73 19.35 21.36
N VAL A 342 -1.75 20.07 20.87
CA VAL A 342 -1.64 21.47 20.42
C VAL A 342 -1.94 22.47 21.52
N ASN A 343 -2.65 22.04 22.57
CA ASN A 343 -2.94 22.82 23.78
C ASN A 343 -1.90 22.56 24.88
#